data_4aca3e48b737649d6b18a4e467abea2c
#
_entry.id   4aca3e48b737649d6b18a4e467abea2c
#
_cell.length_a   1.000
_cell.length_b   1.000
_cell.length_c   1.000
_cell.angle_alpha   90.00
_cell.angle_beta   90.00
_cell.angle_gamma   90.00
#
_symmetry.space_group_name_H-M   'P 1'
#
loop_
_entity.id
_entity.type
_entity.pdbx_description
1 polymer ?
#
loop_
_entity_poly.entity_id
_entity_poly.type
_entity_poly.pdbx_seq_one_letter_code
_entity_poly.pdbx_strand_id
1 'polypeptide(L)'
;MEKKTSYLFANVWTVPNLLSFIRILLVPVFAVLFSKGELIWAVVVLALSGLSDFFDGKIARRFNQVSELGKILDPIADKLTQATIAVMLFITFYKAENRTLHLFAWVFLLFIVKELVMLIGGALMIGFGIRPGAAEIFGKAATMAFYLVMISIMAFGPEIGAFRNIFTLPDAVMMVLVVISVILTFAAFISYMPETHRQVQERFSAEGKAKARAMKEQREAEKAKK
;
A
#
# COMPACT_ATOMS: atom_id res chain seq x y z
N MET A 1 -1.83 -27.45 12.86
CA MET A 1 -2.26 -26.18 12.23
C MET A 1 -2.90 -25.19 13.21
N GLU A 2 -3.59 -25.63 14.24
CA GLU A 2 -4.34 -24.79 15.20
C GLU A 2 -3.52 -23.78 16.02
N LYS A 3 -2.29 -24.12 16.48
CA LYS A 3 -1.51 -23.19 17.32
C LYS A 3 -0.95 -21.96 16.58
N LYS A 4 -0.73 -22.03 15.26
CA LYS A 4 -0.23 -20.89 14.49
C LYS A 4 -1.32 -19.86 14.22
N THR A 5 -2.55 -20.31 14.05
CA THR A 5 -3.75 -19.48 13.95
C THR A 5 -4.07 -18.76 15.26
N SER A 6 -3.85 -19.40 16.42
CA SER A 6 -4.12 -18.82 17.75
C SER A 6 -3.26 -17.55 18.02
N TYR A 7 -1.99 -17.51 17.59
CA TYR A 7 -1.14 -16.33 17.79
C TYR A 7 -1.49 -15.16 16.85
N LEU A 8 -1.95 -15.44 15.61
CA LEU A 8 -2.40 -14.40 14.69
C LEU A 8 -3.67 -13.70 15.20
N PHE A 9 -4.51 -14.43 15.93
CA PHE A 9 -5.76 -13.89 16.50
C PHE A 9 -5.63 -13.48 17.97
N ALA A 10 -4.42 -13.53 18.57
CA ALA A 10 -4.17 -12.90 19.85
C ALA A 10 -4.17 -11.37 19.68
N ASN A 11 -5.01 -10.66 20.42
CA ASN A 11 -5.18 -9.21 20.38
C ASN A 11 -5.63 -8.67 19.00
N VAL A 12 -6.64 -9.31 18.41
CA VAL A 12 -7.26 -8.84 17.14
C VAL A 12 -7.94 -7.48 17.30
N TRP A 13 -8.60 -7.28 18.44
CA TRP A 13 -9.36 -6.07 18.75
C TRP A 13 -8.44 -4.96 19.31
N THR A 14 -7.62 -4.38 18.45
CA THR A 14 -6.84 -3.19 18.76
C THR A 14 -7.36 -2.02 17.93
N VAL A 15 -7.19 -0.80 18.44
CA VAL A 15 -7.58 0.41 17.71
C VAL A 15 -6.90 0.49 16.33
N PRO A 16 -5.58 0.21 16.20
CA PRO A 16 -4.94 0.18 14.89
C PRO A 16 -5.58 -0.83 13.92
N ASN A 17 -5.83 -2.07 14.35
CA ASN A 17 -6.44 -3.07 13.48
C ASN A 17 -7.84 -2.64 13.00
N LEU A 18 -8.63 -2.02 13.89
CA LEU A 18 -9.93 -1.49 13.53
C LEU A 18 -9.82 -0.39 12.47
N LEU A 19 -8.85 0.52 12.61
CA LEU A 19 -8.59 1.58 11.63
C LEU A 19 -8.19 1.02 10.27
N SER A 20 -7.31 0.01 10.23
CA SER A 20 -6.91 -0.67 8.99
C SER A 20 -8.09 -1.40 8.34
N PHE A 21 -8.95 -2.02 9.15
CA PHE A 21 -10.16 -2.69 8.65
C PHE A 21 -11.16 -1.67 8.08
N ILE A 22 -11.40 -0.55 8.77
CA ILE A 22 -12.22 0.56 8.27
C ILE A 22 -11.66 1.08 6.95
N ARG A 23 -10.34 1.23 6.84
CA ARG A 23 -9.69 1.66 5.60
C ARG A 23 -9.99 0.72 4.44
N ILE A 24 -9.92 -0.60 4.65
CA ILE A 24 -10.28 -1.59 3.63
C ILE A 24 -11.75 -1.42 3.19
N LEU A 25 -12.66 -1.16 4.13
CA LEU A 25 -14.07 -0.90 3.82
C LEU A 25 -14.28 0.43 3.08
N LEU A 26 -13.46 1.43 3.35
CA LEU A 26 -13.52 2.72 2.65
C LEU A 26 -13.07 2.64 1.18
N VAL A 27 -12.25 1.65 0.80
CA VAL A 27 -11.81 1.47 -0.59
C VAL A 27 -12.97 1.32 -1.57
N PRO A 28 -13.90 0.37 -1.41
CA PRO A 28 -15.05 0.27 -2.30
C PRO A 28 -15.99 1.47 -2.22
N VAL A 29 -16.14 2.09 -1.04
CA VAL A 29 -16.93 3.32 -0.89
C VAL A 29 -16.34 4.43 -1.74
N PHE A 30 -15.03 4.65 -1.66
CA PHE A 30 -14.30 5.59 -2.49
C PHE A 30 -14.52 5.31 -3.99
N ALA A 31 -14.34 4.06 -4.42
CA ALA A 31 -14.48 3.68 -5.82
C ALA A 31 -15.90 3.95 -6.36
N VAL A 32 -16.93 3.66 -5.57
CA VAL A 32 -18.34 3.93 -5.93
C VAL A 32 -18.64 5.42 -6.00
N LEU A 33 -18.20 6.20 -5.01
CA LEU A 33 -18.40 7.66 -4.99
C LEU A 33 -17.71 8.31 -6.19
N PHE A 34 -16.46 7.93 -6.45
CA PHE A 34 -15.70 8.44 -7.58
C PHE A 34 -16.36 8.09 -8.93
N SER A 35 -16.80 6.84 -9.11
CA SER A 35 -17.47 6.39 -10.33
C SER A 35 -18.82 7.07 -10.58
N LYS A 36 -19.50 7.50 -9.52
CA LYS A 36 -20.75 8.27 -9.60
C LYS A 36 -20.55 9.76 -9.84
N GLY A 37 -19.30 10.24 -9.85
CA GLY A 37 -18.99 11.66 -9.96
C GLY A 37 -19.18 12.45 -8.66
N GLU A 38 -19.41 11.79 -7.54
CA GLU A 38 -19.51 12.38 -6.20
C GLU A 38 -18.12 12.72 -5.65
N LEU A 39 -17.40 13.60 -6.39
CA LEU A 39 -15.98 13.84 -6.20
C LEU A 39 -15.64 14.45 -4.83
N ILE A 40 -16.50 15.32 -4.29
CA ILE A 40 -16.29 15.90 -2.96
C ILE A 40 -16.24 14.81 -1.90
N TRP A 41 -17.20 13.90 -1.92
CA TRP A 41 -17.25 12.80 -0.96
C TRP A 41 -16.13 11.78 -1.18
N ALA A 42 -15.75 11.54 -2.45
CA ALA A 42 -14.59 10.70 -2.76
C ALA A 42 -13.30 11.28 -2.17
N VAL A 43 -13.06 12.59 -2.30
CA VAL A 43 -11.90 13.28 -1.69
C VAL A 43 -11.95 13.22 -0.17
N VAL A 44 -13.12 13.42 0.45
CA VAL A 44 -13.29 13.31 1.91
C VAL A 44 -12.95 11.90 2.39
N VAL A 45 -13.48 10.86 1.74
CA VAL A 45 -13.20 9.46 2.10
C VAL A 45 -11.71 9.15 1.96
N LEU A 46 -11.07 9.62 0.87
CA LEU A 46 -9.64 9.44 0.66
C LEU A 46 -8.80 10.16 1.71
N ALA A 47 -9.16 11.39 2.07
CA ALA A 47 -8.47 12.14 3.11
C ALA A 47 -8.60 11.46 4.49
N LEU A 48 -9.80 10.96 4.82
CA LEU A 48 -10.03 10.19 6.04
C LEU A 48 -9.22 8.89 6.06
N SER A 49 -9.13 8.20 4.92
CA SER A 49 -8.30 7.00 4.78
C SER A 49 -6.82 7.29 5.02
N GLY A 50 -6.28 8.34 4.41
CA GLY A 50 -4.88 8.76 4.60
C GLY A 50 -4.58 9.24 6.03
N LEU A 51 -5.50 9.98 6.66
CA LEU A 51 -5.39 10.38 8.06
C LEU A 51 -5.42 9.17 9.00
N SER A 52 -6.28 8.19 8.72
CA SER A 52 -6.36 6.94 9.47
C SER A 52 -5.01 6.21 9.47
N ASP A 53 -4.36 6.09 8.30
CA ASP A 53 -3.02 5.50 8.15
C ASP A 53 -1.94 6.23 8.96
N PHE A 54 -2.02 7.55 8.99
CA PHE A 54 -1.05 8.35 9.76
C PHE A 54 -1.23 8.16 11.27
N PHE A 55 -2.47 7.99 11.74
CA PHE A 55 -2.77 7.86 13.16
C PHE A 55 -2.60 6.45 13.69
N ASP A 56 -2.92 5.40 12.92
CA ASP A 56 -2.86 4.01 13.39
C ASP A 56 -1.45 3.61 13.81
N GLY A 57 -0.43 3.94 13.01
CA GLY A 57 0.96 3.70 13.35
C GLY A 57 1.46 4.48 14.59
N LYS A 58 0.93 5.70 14.85
CA LYS A 58 1.24 6.47 16.06
C LYS A 58 0.55 5.89 17.29
N ILE A 59 -0.72 5.52 17.15
CA ILE A 59 -1.52 4.90 18.22
C ILE A 59 -0.92 3.56 18.61
N ALA A 60 -0.60 2.69 17.63
CA ALA A 60 0.01 1.39 17.88
C ALA A 60 1.27 1.48 18.73
N ARG A 61 2.16 2.44 18.42
CA ARG A 61 3.41 2.66 19.15
C ARG A 61 3.18 3.29 20.52
N ARG A 62 2.30 4.30 20.62
CA ARG A 62 2.06 5.02 21.88
C ARG A 62 1.37 4.17 22.94
N PHE A 63 0.45 3.30 22.51
CA PHE A 63 -0.35 2.45 23.41
C PHE A 63 0.14 1.00 23.46
N ASN A 64 1.30 0.69 22.84
CA ASN A 64 1.86 -0.66 22.77
C ASN A 64 0.87 -1.71 22.23
N GLN A 65 0.02 -1.31 21.27
CA GLN A 65 -1.03 -2.13 20.65
C GLN A 65 -0.58 -2.70 19.30
N VAL A 66 0.65 -3.19 19.23
CA VAL A 66 1.17 -3.84 18.02
C VAL A 66 0.69 -5.28 17.98
N SER A 67 -0.05 -5.66 16.94
CA SER A 67 -0.55 -7.02 16.73
C SER A 67 0.11 -7.67 15.50
N GLU A 68 0.19 -9.01 15.49
CA GLU A 68 0.67 -9.74 14.31
C GLU A 68 -0.30 -9.59 13.13
N LEU A 69 -1.60 -9.49 13.40
CA LEU A 69 -2.61 -9.23 12.38
C LEU A 69 -2.45 -7.84 11.77
N GLY A 70 -2.22 -6.80 12.58
CA GLY A 70 -2.01 -5.42 12.10
C GLY A 70 -0.83 -5.32 11.15
N LYS A 71 0.28 -5.98 11.46
CA LYS A 71 1.48 -6.02 10.60
C LYS A 71 1.20 -6.55 9.17
N ILE A 72 0.12 -7.31 9.00
CA ILE A 72 -0.33 -7.83 7.69
C ILE A 72 -1.42 -6.95 7.11
N LEU A 73 -2.37 -6.51 7.95
CA LEU A 73 -3.55 -5.77 7.53
C LEU A 73 -3.20 -4.37 7.02
N ASP A 74 -2.30 -3.67 7.70
CA ASP A 74 -1.89 -2.31 7.34
C ASP A 74 -1.28 -2.24 5.92
N PRO A 75 -0.26 -3.05 5.55
CA PRO A 75 0.26 -3.04 4.20
C PRO A 75 -0.77 -3.42 3.14
N ILE A 76 -1.71 -4.31 3.46
CA ILE A 76 -2.78 -4.70 2.52
C ILE A 76 -3.73 -3.52 2.32
N ALA A 77 -4.20 -2.88 3.39
CA ALA A 77 -5.10 -1.73 3.31
C ALA A 77 -4.48 -0.58 2.51
N ASP A 78 -3.20 -0.26 2.78
CA ASP A 78 -2.45 0.77 2.07
C ASP A 78 -2.34 0.46 0.57
N LYS A 79 -1.92 -0.75 0.21
CA LYS A 79 -1.74 -1.16 -1.19
C LYS A 79 -3.06 -1.23 -1.95
N LEU A 80 -4.14 -1.69 -1.32
CA LEU A 80 -5.47 -1.68 -1.92
C LEU A 80 -5.94 -0.25 -2.21
N THR A 81 -5.76 0.67 -1.26
CA THR A 81 -6.13 2.08 -1.45
C THR A 81 -5.34 2.70 -2.60
N GLN A 82 -4.01 2.56 -2.61
CA GLN A 82 -3.16 3.11 -3.66
C GLN A 82 -3.49 2.54 -5.04
N ALA A 83 -3.65 1.22 -5.14
CA ALA A 83 -4.02 0.56 -6.39
C ALA A 83 -5.38 1.04 -6.91
N THR A 84 -6.37 1.16 -6.02
CA THR A 84 -7.71 1.63 -6.42
C THR A 84 -7.69 3.06 -6.92
N ILE A 85 -6.98 3.97 -6.24
CA ILE A 85 -6.80 5.35 -6.72
C ILE A 85 -6.16 5.36 -8.10
N ALA A 86 -5.06 4.62 -8.29
CA ALA A 86 -4.34 4.58 -9.54
C ALA A 86 -5.20 4.02 -10.69
N VAL A 87 -6.00 2.98 -10.42
CA VAL A 87 -6.94 2.41 -11.40
C VAL A 87 -8.02 3.41 -11.78
N MET A 88 -8.62 4.10 -10.79
CA MET A 88 -9.66 5.10 -11.05
C MET A 88 -9.12 6.25 -11.89
N LEU A 89 -7.95 6.77 -11.55
CA LEU A 89 -7.30 7.86 -12.30
C LEU A 89 -6.85 7.39 -13.69
N PHE A 90 -6.32 6.17 -13.82
CA PHE A 90 -6.01 5.58 -15.12
C PHE A 90 -7.24 5.55 -16.03
N ILE A 91 -8.37 5.01 -15.56
CA ILE A 91 -9.60 4.91 -16.34
C ILE A 91 -10.10 6.30 -16.73
N THR A 92 -10.06 7.26 -15.83
CA THR A 92 -10.54 8.62 -16.05
C THR A 92 -9.67 9.33 -17.07
N PHE A 93 -8.37 9.34 -16.91
CA PHE A 93 -7.46 9.99 -17.87
C PHE A 93 -7.38 9.26 -19.21
N TYR A 94 -7.52 7.95 -19.22
CA TYR A 94 -7.60 7.19 -20.47
C TYR A 94 -8.83 7.54 -21.31
N LYS A 95 -9.94 7.92 -20.66
CA LYS A 95 -11.18 8.37 -21.33
C LYS A 95 -11.21 9.88 -21.60
N ALA A 96 -10.23 10.63 -21.14
CA ALA A 96 -10.20 12.07 -21.31
C ALA A 96 -10.08 12.44 -22.79
N GLU A 97 -10.81 13.45 -23.23
CA GLU A 97 -10.73 13.99 -24.59
C GLU A 97 -9.40 14.72 -24.84
N ASN A 98 -8.82 15.28 -23.78
CA ASN A 98 -7.52 15.91 -23.82
C ASN A 98 -6.42 14.86 -24.08
N ARG A 99 -5.80 14.95 -25.27
CA ARG A 99 -4.74 14.03 -25.71
C ARG A 99 -3.58 13.93 -24.71
N THR A 100 -3.23 15.02 -24.07
CA THR A 100 -2.14 15.05 -23.08
C THR A 100 -2.50 14.22 -21.86
N LEU A 101 -3.71 14.38 -21.33
CA LEU A 101 -4.19 13.60 -20.19
C LEU A 101 -4.33 12.11 -20.55
N HIS A 102 -4.84 11.81 -21.76
CA HIS A 102 -4.93 10.43 -22.25
C HIS A 102 -3.55 9.75 -22.32
N LEU A 103 -2.54 10.41 -22.85
CA LEU A 103 -1.18 9.88 -22.87
C LEU A 103 -0.62 9.72 -21.45
N PHE A 104 -0.98 10.64 -20.57
CA PHE A 104 -0.52 10.63 -19.20
C PHE A 104 -1.14 9.50 -18.34
N ALA A 105 -2.27 8.93 -18.77
CA ALA A 105 -2.87 7.74 -18.14
C ALA A 105 -1.87 6.60 -18.00
N TRP A 106 -0.97 6.40 -18.96
CA TRP A 106 0.02 5.33 -18.93
C TRP A 106 1.00 5.42 -17.75
N VAL A 107 1.19 6.59 -17.17
CA VAL A 107 1.99 6.77 -15.95
C VAL A 107 1.33 6.08 -14.76
N PHE A 108 0.00 6.16 -14.66
CA PHE A 108 -0.76 5.42 -13.64
C PHE A 108 -0.72 3.91 -13.86
N LEU A 109 -0.71 3.45 -15.11
CA LEU A 109 -0.54 2.03 -15.41
C LEU A 109 0.82 1.51 -14.93
N LEU A 110 1.91 2.25 -15.15
CA LEU A 110 3.22 1.92 -14.61
C LEU A 110 3.19 1.81 -13.07
N PHE A 111 2.51 2.73 -12.41
CA PHE A 111 2.32 2.68 -10.96
C PHE A 111 1.57 1.42 -10.53
N ILE A 112 0.47 1.08 -11.20
CA ILE A 112 -0.32 -0.13 -10.92
C ILE A 112 0.55 -1.39 -11.08
N VAL A 113 1.29 -1.50 -12.17
CA VAL A 113 2.20 -2.64 -12.42
C VAL A 113 3.24 -2.76 -11.30
N LYS A 114 3.84 -1.65 -10.88
CA LYS A 114 4.80 -1.63 -9.76
C LYS A 114 4.13 -2.13 -8.46
N GLU A 115 2.93 -1.66 -8.13
CA GLU A 115 2.22 -2.12 -6.92
C GLU A 115 1.90 -3.60 -6.96
N LEU A 116 1.47 -4.12 -8.11
CA LEU A 116 1.23 -5.56 -8.29
C LEU A 116 2.51 -6.38 -8.10
N VAL A 117 3.63 -5.92 -8.67
CA VAL A 117 4.93 -6.58 -8.50
C VAL A 117 5.34 -6.61 -7.03
N MET A 118 5.16 -5.51 -6.30
CA MET A 118 5.45 -5.47 -4.86
C MET A 118 4.52 -6.38 -4.05
N LEU A 119 3.23 -6.41 -4.37
CA LEU A 119 2.24 -7.25 -3.67
C LEU A 119 2.55 -8.73 -3.88
N ILE A 120 2.75 -9.14 -5.12
CA ILE A 120 3.06 -10.53 -5.49
C ILE A 120 4.42 -10.93 -4.91
N GLY A 121 5.45 -10.09 -5.06
CA GLY A 121 6.79 -10.33 -4.51
C GLY A 121 6.76 -10.47 -3.00
N GLY A 122 6.07 -9.58 -2.29
CA GLY A 122 5.89 -9.66 -0.83
C GLY A 122 5.15 -10.93 -0.40
N ALA A 123 4.07 -11.32 -1.10
CA ALA A 123 3.33 -12.53 -0.83
C ALA A 123 4.20 -13.79 -1.03
N LEU A 124 4.98 -13.85 -2.11
CA LEU A 124 5.92 -14.94 -2.37
C LEU A 124 7.01 -15.01 -1.28
N MET A 125 7.60 -13.89 -0.88
CA MET A 125 8.59 -13.85 0.20
C MET A 125 8.03 -14.42 1.49
N ILE A 126 6.82 -14.00 1.89
CA ILE A 126 6.13 -14.53 3.07
C ILE A 126 5.88 -16.03 2.92
N GLY A 127 5.45 -16.50 1.75
CA GLY A 127 5.24 -17.92 1.44
C GLY A 127 6.51 -18.75 1.63
N PHE A 128 7.67 -18.21 1.26
CA PHE A 128 8.98 -18.85 1.48
C PHE A 128 9.54 -18.64 2.91
N GLY A 129 8.79 -18.00 3.80
CA GLY A 129 9.22 -17.74 5.18
C GLY A 129 10.27 -16.63 5.29
N ILE A 130 10.37 -15.78 4.27
CA ILE A 130 11.22 -14.59 4.24
C ILE A 130 10.36 -13.42 4.74
N ARG A 131 10.90 -12.60 5.63
CA ARG A 131 10.18 -11.40 6.12
C ARG A 131 10.58 -10.24 5.22
N PRO A 132 9.64 -9.63 4.48
CA PRO A 132 9.94 -8.40 3.73
C PRO A 132 10.56 -7.36 4.66
N GLY A 133 11.57 -6.64 4.17
CA GLY A 133 12.22 -5.56 4.94
C GLY A 133 11.19 -4.51 5.38
N ALA A 134 11.40 -3.91 6.54
CA ALA A 134 10.57 -2.81 7.00
C ALA A 134 10.75 -1.60 6.07
N ALA A 135 9.65 -0.86 5.83
CA ALA A 135 9.70 0.36 5.04
C ALA A 135 10.70 1.35 5.64
N GLU A 136 11.76 1.65 4.91
CA GLU A 136 12.69 2.72 5.25
C GLU A 136 12.00 4.09 5.16
N ILE A 137 12.65 5.12 5.68
CA ILE A 137 12.14 6.51 5.67
C ILE A 137 11.70 6.94 4.27
N PHE A 138 12.46 6.53 3.23
CA PHE A 138 12.13 6.80 1.83
C PHE A 138 10.79 6.20 1.39
N GLY A 139 10.47 4.98 1.82
CA GLY A 139 9.19 4.36 1.51
C GLY A 139 8.01 5.12 2.10
N LYS A 140 8.14 5.58 3.35
CA LYS A 140 7.09 6.37 4.03
C LYS A 140 6.90 7.73 3.37
N ALA A 141 8.01 8.41 3.02
CA ALA A 141 7.95 9.70 2.32
C ALA A 141 7.29 9.56 0.93
N ALA A 142 7.62 8.49 0.19
CA ALA A 142 7.02 8.22 -1.12
C ALA A 142 5.51 7.96 -1.03
N THR A 143 5.06 7.16 -0.05
CA THR A 143 3.63 6.92 0.19
C THR A 143 2.89 8.20 0.56
N MET A 144 3.45 9.02 1.47
CA MET A 144 2.86 10.31 1.85
C MET A 144 2.77 11.26 0.65
N ALA A 145 3.85 11.38 -0.13
CA ALA A 145 3.86 12.20 -1.34
C ALA A 145 2.80 11.73 -2.35
N PHE A 146 2.66 10.42 -2.54
CA PHE A 146 1.63 9.84 -3.39
C PHE A 146 0.22 10.27 -2.95
N TYR A 147 -0.13 10.10 -1.67
CA TYR A 147 -1.45 10.50 -1.17
C TYR A 147 -1.71 11.99 -1.34
N LEU A 148 -0.74 12.84 -1.00
CA LEU A 148 -0.88 14.29 -1.15
C LEU A 148 -1.11 14.70 -2.61
N VAL A 149 -0.35 14.13 -3.53
CA VAL A 149 -0.51 14.41 -4.97
C VAL A 149 -1.85 13.91 -5.47
N MET A 150 -2.27 12.68 -5.13
CA MET A 150 -3.54 12.13 -5.59
C MET A 150 -4.74 12.89 -5.04
N ILE A 151 -4.71 13.28 -3.76
CA ILE A 151 -5.73 14.15 -3.15
C ILE A 151 -5.76 15.51 -3.87
N SER A 152 -4.60 16.11 -4.16
CA SER A 152 -4.53 17.40 -4.87
C SER A 152 -5.13 17.32 -6.27
N ILE A 153 -4.87 16.23 -7.00
CA ILE A 153 -5.44 16.01 -8.35
C ILE A 153 -6.95 15.82 -8.26
N MET A 154 -7.43 15.03 -7.31
CA MET A 154 -8.85 14.78 -7.15
C MET A 154 -9.60 15.99 -6.59
N ALA A 155 -8.92 16.87 -5.84
CA ALA A 155 -9.51 18.11 -5.35
C ALA A 155 -9.52 19.21 -6.41
N PHE A 156 -8.43 19.38 -7.16
CA PHE A 156 -8.17 20.55 -7.99
C PHE A 156 -7.76 20.23 -9.45
N GLY A 157 -7.80 18.96 -9.85
CA GLY A 157 -7.45 18.56 -11.21
C GLY A 157 -8.41 19.15 -12.25
N PRO A 158 -7.96 19.39 -13.50
CA PRO A 158 -8.72 20.12 -14.51
C PRO A 158 -10.02 19.43 -14.93
N GLU A 159 -10.04 18.12 -15.03
CA GLU A 159 -11.25 17.37 -15.46
C GLU A 159 -12.01 16.74 -14.31
N ILE A 160 -11.29 16.37 -13.23
CA ILE A 160 -11.83 15.55 -12.12
C ILE A 160 -11.79 16.26 -10.77
N GLY A 161 -11.39 17.55 -10.73
CA GLY A 161 -11.27 18.26 -9.46
C GLY A 161 -12.63 18.52 -8.81
N ALA A 162 -12.81 18.05 -7.57
CA ALA A 162 -14.02 18.30 -6.77
C ALA A 162 -14.27 19.80 -6.55
N PHE A 163 -13.20 20.58 -6.48
CA PHE A 163 -13.22 22.04 -6.26
C PHE A 163 -12.73 22.83 -7.48
N ARG A 164 -12.77 22.23 -8.68
CA ARG A 164 -12.30 22.87 -9.93
C ARG A 164 -12.95 24.21 -10.23
N ASN A 165 -14.17 24.44 -9.75
CA ASN A 165 -14.88 25.72 -9.93
C ASN A 165 -14.29 26.85 -9.07
N ILE A 166 -13.53 26.52 -8.02
CA ILE A 166 -12.87 27.48 -7.12
C ILE A 166 -11.43 27.70 -7.58
N PHE A 167 -10.73 26.60 -7.84
CA PHE A 167 -9.34 26.61 -8.27
C PHE A 167 -9.07 25.36 -9.11
N THR A 168 -8.35 25.53 -10.22
CA THR A 168 -7.93 24.42 -11.08
C THR A 168 -6.42 24.41 -11.20
N LEU A 169 -5.82 23.27 -10.93
CA LEU A 169 -4.39 23.06 -11.16
C LEU A 169 -4.10 23.09 -12.67
N PRO A 170 -3.10 23.88 -13.14
CA PRO A 170 -2.65 23.78 -14.52
C PRO A 170 -2.17 22.37 -14.85
N ASP A 171 -2.48 21.87 -16.05
CA ASP A 171 -2.09 20.53 -16.53
C ASP A 171 -0.60 20.25 -16.31
N ALA A 172 0.26 21.23 -16.63
CA ALA A 172 1.70 21.11 -16.46
C ALA A 172 2.11 20.88 -14.99
N VAL A 173 1.48 21.59 -14.05
CA VAL A 173 1.75 21.44 -12.61
C VAL A 173 1.30 20.07 -12.14
N MET A 174 0.10 19.65 -12.55
CA MET A 174 -0.43 18.32 -12.22
C MET A 174 0.50 17.21 -12.74
N MET A 175 0.93 17.30 -13.99
CA MET A 175 1.86 16.33 -14.59
C MET A 175 3.19 16.27 -13.85
N VAL A 176 3.77 17.41 -13.49
CA VAL A 176 5.02 17.47 -12.72
C VAL A 176 4.85 16.79 -11.35
N LEU A 177 3.77 17.09 -10.64
CA LEU A 177 3.49 16.48 -9.32
C LEU A 177 3.36 14.96 -9.42
N VAL A 178 2.64 14.45 -10.42
CA VAL A 178 2.50 12.99 -10.63
C VAL A 178 3.85 12.36 -10.97
N VAL A 179 4.62 12.95 -11.90
CA VAL A 179 5.94 12.42 -12.27
C VAL A 179 6.87 12.38 -11.06
N ILE A 180 6.91 13.43 -10.25
CA ILE A 180 7.70 13.44 -9.00
C ILE A 180 7.24 12.32 -8.06
N SER A 181 5.93 12.18 -7.86
CA SER A 181 5.38 11.13 -7.01
C SER A 181 5.76 9.73 -7.51
N VAL A 182 5.67 9.50 -8.82
CA VAL A 182 6.05 8.21 -9.43
C VAL A 182 7.55 7.96 -9.28
N ILE A 183 8.41 8.95 -9.54
CA ILE A 183 9.86 8.82 -9.33
C ILE A 183 10.18 8.46 -7.88
N LEU A 184 9.57 9.13 -6.91
CA LEU A 184 9.77 8.83 -5.49
C LEU A 184 9.34 7.41 -5.12
N THR A 185 8.20 6.94 -5.65
CA THR A 185 7.71 5.58 -5.38
C THR A 185 8.58 4.52 -6.04
N PHE A 186 9.12 4.77 -7.24
CA PHE A 186 10.09 3.87 -7.89
C PHE A 186 11.45 3.90 -7.18
N ALA A 187 11.95 5.05 -6.76
CA ALA A 187 13.17 5.15 -5.96
C ALA A 187 13.04 4.35 -4.66
N ALA A 188 11.91 4.48 -3.96
CA ALA A 188 11.61 3.66 -2.80
C ALA A 188 11.57 2.16 -3.14
N PHE A 189 10.94 1.76 -4.24
CA PHE A 189 10.91 0.38 -4.70
C PHE A 189 12.31 -0.18 -4.95
N ILE A 190 13.16 0.57 -5.65
CA ILE A 190 14.55 0.17 -5.92
C ILE A 190 15.35 0.03 -4.62
N SER A 191 15.11 0.89 -3.62
CA SER A 191 15.81 0.83 -2.34
C SER A 191 15.56 -0.46 -1.54
N TYR A 192 14.44 -1.15 -1.80
CA TYR A 192 14.15 -2.46 -1.19
C TYR A 192 14.85 -3.64 -1.88
N MET A 193 15.29 -3.47 -3.13
CA MET A 193 15.85 -4.58 -3.92
C MET A 193 17.10 -5.21 -3.31
N PRO A 194 18.10 -4.45 -2.81
CA PRO A 194 19.33 -5.04 -2.25
C PRO A 194 19.05 -5.92 -1.04
N GLU A 195 18.22 -5.44 -0.11
CA GLU A 195 17.87 -6.19 1.10
C GLU A 195 17.05 -7.44 0.76
N THR A 196 16.08 -7.30 -0.13
CA THR A 196 15.27 -8.42 -0.64
C THR A 196 16.14 -9.47 -1.29
N HIS A 197 17.07 -9.06 -2.15
CA HIS A 197 18.01 -9.97 -2.82
C HIS A 197 18.89 -10.70 -1.81
N ARG A 198 19.44 -9.99 -0.82
CA ARG A 198 20.24 -10.59 0.25
C ARG A 198 19.45 -11.64 1.01
N GLN A 199 18.23 -11.34 1.46
CA GLN A 199 17.38 -12.27 2.22
C GLN A 199 17.01 -13.52 1.39
N VAL A 200 16.74 -13.33 0.09
CA VAL A 200 16.48 -14.46 -0.82
C VAL A 200 17.73 -15.32 -0.95
N GLN A 201 18.91 -14.74 -1.17
CA GLN A 201 20.14 -15.49 -1.25
C GLN A 201 20.43 -16.28 0.05
N GLU A 202 20.33 -15.62 1.21
CA GLU A 202 20.50 -16.27 2.52
C GLU A 202 19.55 -17.46 2.69
N ARG A 203 18.27 -17.30 2.31
CA ARG A 203 17.24 -18.33 2.45
C ARG A 203 17.49 -19.54 1.56
N PHE A 204 17.97 -19.34 0.34
CA PHE A 204 18.24 -20.40 -0.64
C PHE A 204 19.68 -20.90 -0.62
N SER A 205 20.56 -20.31 0.18
CA SER A 205 21.92 -20.81 0.42
C SER A 205 21.91 -22.20 1.07
N ALA A 206 23.03 -22.91 1.02
CA ALA A 206 23.19 -24.21 1.67
C ALA A 206 22.93 -24.14 3.19
N GLU A 207 23.44 -23.09 3.85
CA GLU A 207 23.21 -22.83 5.29
C GLU A 207 21.75 -22.49 5.60
N GLY A 208 21.10 -21.67 4.78
CA GLY A 208 19.70 -21.32 4.94
C GLY A 208 18.76 -22.52 4.81
N LYS A 209 19.06 -23.42 3.86
CA LYS A 209 18.35 -24.69 3.69
C LYS A 209 18.56 -25.62 4.89
N ALA A 210 19.81 -25.72 5.40
CA ALA A 210 20.12 -26.51 6.58
C ALA A 210 19.39 -25.99 7.84
N LYS A 211 19.44 -24.67 8.09
CA LYS A 211 18.68 -24.05 9.20
C LYS A 211 17.18 -24.28 9.10
N ALA A 212 16.61 -24.20 7.89
CA ALA A 212 15.18 -24.43 7.69
C ALA A 212 14.78 -25.89 7.95
N ARG A 213 15.62 -26.85 7.58
CA ARG A 213 15.42 -28.28 7.89
C ARG A 213 15.49 -28.54 9.39
N ALA A 214 16.53 -28.03 10.06
CA ALA A 214 16.68 -28.16 11.51
C ALA A 214 15.50 -27.57 12.28
N MET A 215 15.01 -26.38 11.90
CA MET A 215 13.80 -25.78 12.50
C MET A 215 12.55 -26.62 12.26
N LYS A 216 12.42 -27.28 11.12
CA LYS A 216 11.29 -28.15 10.82
C LYS A 216 11.33 -29.40 11.69
N GLU A 217 12.48 -30.04 11.81
CA GLU A 217 12.71 -31.23 12.65
C GLU A 217 12.45 -30.93 14.13
N GLN A 218 12.95 -29.79 14.64
CA GLN A 218 12.65 -29.36 16.01
C GLN A 218 11.14 -29.17 16.25
N ARG A 219 10.43 -28.55 15.32
CA ARG A 219 8.97 -28.39 15.43
C ARG A 219 8.20 -29.71 15.38
N GLU A 220 8.66 -30.66 14.58
CA GLU A 220 8.08 -31.99 14.50
C GLU A 220 8.34 -32.79 15.81
N ALA A 221 9.55 -32.71 16.36
CA ALA A 221 9.90 -33.28 17.64
C ALA A 221 9.12 -32.68 18.81
N GLU A 222 8.90 -31.38 18.84
CA GLU A 222 8.05 -30.71 19.84
C GLU A 222 6.57 -31.12 19.73
N LYS A 223 6.10 -31.40 18.52
CA LYS A 223 4.72 -31.89 18.31
C LYS A 223 4.53 -33.35 18.72
N ALA A 224 5.57 -34.16 18.58
CA ALA A 224 5.54 -35.57 18.98
C ALA A 224 5.62 -35.76 20.51
N LYS A 225 6.09 -34.74 21.24
CA LYS A 225 6.15 -34.74 22.72
C LYS A 225 4.89 -34.25 23.44
N LYS A 226 3.89 -33.82 22.66
CA LYS A 226 2.57 -33.38 23.13
C LYS A 226 1.46 -34.30 22.70
#